data_7d8001fcb2eaba64e856dfb35df8b6c9
#
_entry.id   7d8001fcb2eaba64e856dfb35df8b6c9
#
_cell.length_a   1.000
_cell.length_b   1.000
_cell.length_c   1.000
_cell.angle_alpha   90.00
_cell.angle_beta   90.00
_cell.angle_gamma   90.00
#
_symmetry.space_group_name_H-M   'P 1'
#
loop_
_entity.id
_entity.type
_entity.pdbx_description
1 polymer ?
#
loop_
_entity_poly.entity_id
_entity_poly.type
_entity_poly.pdbx_seq_one_letter_code
_entity_poly.pdbx_strand_id
1 'polypeptide(L)'
;MLSSGFSQSYWVKYGWQAFNSAGDARILALGGAAVTDFGTSVSPLFNPAASGKVGIHNLXYTHQSRLAGMXNSDLLGFPIQNFSRPLNLIIIHEGIDQIPDTRNILLDFGLDGVPGTGDIGEGNGTLDEGERLDEDKLAYFSQRQLGLHLSTSWTKDXFEVGMAVKTLFHSIGEHSASGIGLDFGVLAXPWKNGRXGLTIRDXTTSWQVWENGTVERFKPTAIGGLSHTHRFEDLPLTISGMVNIVWESGGKSIDDDIHLDNHGANYRLGLNGVYDNKIALRLGRNAIGSTTGGIGLSWENLSLDYAFLNEPSGSGLGVSHMVSLAVNSKWIRQYVEKL
;
A
#
# COMPACT_ATOMS: atom_id res chain seq x y z
N MET A 1 -6.24 -40.46 17.37
CA MET A 1 -6.21 -40.36 15.89
C MET A 1 -5.86 -38.93 15.55
N LEU A 2 -4.67 -38.69 14.99
CA LEU A 2 -4.29 -37.39 14.48
C LEU A 2 -5.03 -37.22 13.14
N SER A 3 -6.07 -36.39 13.11
CA SER A 3 -6.67 -36.01 11.86
C SER A 3 -5.59 -35.22 11.09
N SER A 4 -5.12 -35.77 10.00
CA SER A 4 -4.31 -35.00 9.02
C SER A 4 -5.24 -33.97 8.42
N GLY A 5 -5.34 -32.82 9.06
CA GLY A 5 -6.02 -31.66 8.48
C GLY A 5 -5.26 -31.27 7.21
N PHE A 6 -5.85 -31.51 6.06
CA PHE A 6 -5.29 -31.00 4.82
C PHE A 6 -5.34 -29.48 4.90
N SER A 7 -4.17 -28.85 4.85
CA SER A 7 -4.07 -27.40 4.74
C SER A 7 -4.85 -26.97 3.50
N GLN A 8 -5.92 -26.21 3.70
CA GLN A 8 -6.68 -25.66 2.58
C GLN A 8 -5.90 -24.49 1.98
N SER A 9 -5.78 -24.48 0.66
CA SER A 9 -5.04 -23.46 -0.03
C SER A 9 -5.94 -22.77 -1.04
N TYR A 10 -5.99 -21.43 -0.95
CA TYR A 10 -6.87 -20.59 -1.78
C TYR A 10 -6.09 -19.53 -2.51
N TRP A 11 -6.51 -19.23 -3.75
CA TRP A 11 -6.07 -18.03 -4.46
C TRP A 11 -6.97 -16.88 -4.03
N VAL A 12 -6.38 -15.82 -3.52
CA VAL A 12 -7.09 -14.64 -3.04
C VAL A 12 -6.70 -13.45 -3.94
N LYS A 13 -7.69 -12.71 -4.42
CA LYS A 13 -7.46 -11.55 -5.27
C LYS A 13 -6.92 -10.36 -4.45
N TYR A 14 -7.51 -10.10 -3.30
CA TYR A 14 -7.18 -8.94 -2.49
C TYR A 14 -6.44 -9.37 -1.22
N GLY A 15 -5.15 -9.46 -1.33
CA GLY A 15 -4.31 -9.74 -0.16
C GLY A 15 -3.18 -8.74 -0.07
N TRP A 16 -2.56 -8.68 1.11
CA TRP A 16 -1.40 -7.83 1.34
C TRP A 16 -1.67 -6.35 1.05
N GLN A 17 -2.90 -5.90 1.34
CA GLN A 17 -3.33 -4.52 1.06
C GLN A 17 -2.43 -3.49 1.77
N ALA A 18 -1.88 -3.83 2.93
CA ALA A 18 -0.93 -2.96 3.62
C ALA A 18 0.24 -2.55 2.71
N PHE A 19 0.74 -3.47 1.84
CA PHE A 19 1.80 -3.12 0.89
C PHE A 19 1.28 -2.39 -0.35
N ASN A 20 0.05 -2.67 -0.77
CA ASN A 20 -0.53 -2.08 -1.98
C ASN A 20 -1.00 -0.63 -1.77
N SER A 21 -1.46 -0.34 -0.55
CA SER A 21 -1.96 0.99 -0.17
C SER A 21 -0.87 1.90 0.41
N ALA A 22 0.27 1.34 0.81
CA ALA A 22 1.35 2.10 1.43
C ALA A 22 2.11 2.96 0.41
N GLY A 23 2.60 4.09 0.89
CA GLY A 23 3.41 5.00 0.10
C GLY A 23 3.67 6.29 0.86
N ASP A 24 4.62 7.10 0.42
CA ASP A 24 4.75 8.44 0.95
C ASP A 24 3.72 9.36 0.30
N ALA A 25 3.37 10.47 0.96
CA ALA A 25 2.36 11.41 0.47
C ALA A 25 2.72 11.95 -0.93
N ARG A 26 4.03 12.13 -1.21
CA ARG A 26 4.52 12.56 -2.52
C ARG A 26 4.10 11.57 -3.63
N ILE A 27 4.34 10.28 -3.41
CA ILE A 27 4.02 9.24 -4.39
C ILE A 27 2.49 9.05 -4.48
N LEU A 28 1.80 9.05 -3.35
CA LEU A 28 0.35 8.84 -3.33
C LEU A 28 -0.39 10.01 -3.99
N ALA A 29 0.12 11.24 -3.86
CA ALA A 29 -0.42 12.41 -4.60
C ALA A 29 -0.29 12.26 -6.12
N LEU A 30 0.64 11.43 -6.59
CA LEU A 30 0.84 11.13 -8.01
C LEU A 30 0.09 9.88 -8.46
N GLY A 31 -0.94 9.47 -7.71
CA GLY A 31 -1.72 8.26 -8.01
C GLY A 31 -0.95 6.97 -7.85
N GLY A 32 0.19 6.99 -7.18
CA GLY A 32 1.08 5.82 -7.09
C GLY A 32 1.78 5.50 -8.40
N ALA A 33 1.89 6.44 -9.34
CA ALA A 33 2.57 6.25 -10.63
C ALA A 33 4.10 6.34 -10.44
N ALA A 34 4.67 5.39 -9.69
CA ALA A 34 6.01 5.49 -9.12
C ALA A 34 6.97 4.37 -9.52
N VAL A 35 6.63 3.56 -10.52
CA VAL A 35 7.52 2.46 -10.93
C VAL A 35 8.87 2.96 -11.47
N THR A 36 8.93 4.23 -11.90
CA THR A 36 10.16 4.90 -12.36
C THR A 36 10.75 5.84 -11.31
N ASP A 37 10.16 5.89 -10.11
CA ASP A 37 10.57 6.84 -9.09
C ASP A 37 11.82 6.37 -8.35
N PHE A 38 12.62 7.35 -7.95
CA PHE A 38 13.68 7.18 -6.97
C PHE A 38 13.93 8.54 -6.31
N GLY A 39 13.92 8.62 -5.06
CA GLY A 39 14.13 9.91 -4.40
C GLY A 39 13.90 9.84 -2.91
N THR A 40 13.11 8.88 -2.48
CA THR A 40 12.89 8.69 -1.04
C THR A 40 13.17 7.22 -0.67
N SER A 41 13.31 6.98 0.63
CA SER A 41 13.46 5.62 1.16
C SER A 41 12.18 4.78 1.01
N VAL A 42 11.08 5.38 0.50
CA VAL A 42 9.84 4.66 0.20
C VAL A 42 9.78 4.21 -1.27
N SER A 43 10.55 4.84 -2.16
CA SER A 43 10.56 4.49 -3.61
C SER A 43 10.78 2.99 -3.87
N PRO A 44 11.66 2.27 -3.09
CA PRO A 44 11.84 0.83 -3.30
C PRO A 44 10.59 -0.04 -3.12
N LEU A 45 9.57 0.45 -2.41
CA LEU A 45 8.30 -0.25 -2.29
C LEU A 45 7.58 -0.35 -3.64
N PHE A 46 7.82 0.62 -4.52
CA PHE A 46 7.21 0.67 -5.87
C PHE A 46 8.10 -0.01 -6.91
N ASN A 47 9.42 0.05 -6.69
CA ASN A 47 10.38 -0.63 -7.56
C ASN A 47 11.66 -0.89 -6.78
N PRO A 48 11.97 -2.15 -6.42
CA PRO A 48 13.18 -2.46 -5.65
C PRO A 48 14.48 -1.96 -6.28
N ALA A 49 14.52 -1.76 -7.61
CA ALA A 49 15.69 -1.21 -8.30
C ALA A 49 16.03 0.22 -7.83
N ALA A 50 15.08 0.91 -7.20
CA ALA A 50 15.32 2.24 -6.65
C ALA A 50 16.23 2.24 -5.41
N SER A 51 16.47 1.08 -4.77
CA SER A 51 17.24 0.99 -3.51
C SER A 51 18.62 1.64 -3.60
N GLY A 52 19.31 1.49 -4.74
CA GLY A 52 20.63 2.08 -4.96
C GLY A 52 20.62 3.59 -5.19
N LYS A 53 19.47 4.17 -5.35
CA LYS A 53 19.30 5.61 -5.60
C LYS A 53 18.77 6.36 -4.36
N VAL A 54 18.45 5.64 -3.30
CA VAL A 54 18.05 6.26 -2.02
C VAL A 54 19.28 6.89 -1.37
N GLY A 55 19.17 8.14 -0.99
CA GLY A 55 20.26 8.81 -0.23
C GLY A 55 20.45 8.14 1.13
N ILE A 56 21.69 7.86 1.50
CA ILE A 56 22.05 7.10 2.72
C ILE A 56 21.55 7.76 4.03
N HIS A 57 21.11 8.99 3.96
CA HIS A 57 20.60 9.71 5.13
C HIS A 57 19.11 10.01 5.05
N ASN A 58 18.37 9.41 4.10
CA ASN A 58 16.96 9.70 3.87
C ASN A 58 16.07 8.84 4.80
N LEU A 59 15.39 9.52 5.75
CA LEU A 59 14.38 8.89 6.60
C LEU A 59 13.00 9.40 6.20
N UNK A 60 11.88 8.61 5.91
CA UNK A 60 10.75 8.96 5.63
C UNK A 60 9.96 8.45 6.54
N TYR A 61 9.02 9.16 7.09
CA TYR A 61 7.86 8.74 7.87
C TYR A 61 6.60 9.22 7.17
N THR A 62 5.59 8.38 7.13
CA THR A 62 4.27 8.74 6.58
C THR A 62 3.19 8.25 7.52
N HIS A 63 2.22 9.12 7.79
CA HIS A 63 0.95 8.76 8.42
C HIS A 63 -0.16 8.89 7.37
N GLN A 64 -1.02 7.88 7.30
CA GLN A 64 -2.19 7.87 6.42
C GLN A 64 -3.45 7.63 7.25
N SER A 65 -4.47 8.46 7.03
CA SER A 65 -5.79 8.27 7.60
C SER A 65 -6.76 8.06 6.44
N ARG A 66 -7.35 6.88 6.37
CA ARG A 66 -8.18 6.44 5.24
C ARG A 66 -9.55 5.99 5.74
N LEU A 67 -10.51 5.89 4.81
CA LEU A 67 -11.87 5.41 5.10
C LEU A 67 -12.50 6.23 6.24
N ALA A 68 -12.49 7.55 6.08
CA ALA A 68 -13.05 8.50 7.08
C ALA A 68 -12.41 8.34 8.48
N GLY A 69 -11.12 7.96 8.55
CA GLY A 69 -10.38 7.84 9.82
C GLY A 69 -10.38 6.43 10.42
N MET A 70 -11.09 5.51 9.83
CA MET A 70 -11.10 4.12 10.32
C MET A 70 -9.77 3.39 10.08
N UNK A 71 -8.91 3.56 9.05
CA UNK A 71 -7.84 2.96 8.76
C UNK A 71 -6.77 3.79 8.95
N ASN A 72 -6.09 3.46 9.77
CA ASN A 72 -4.86 4.24 9.99
C ASN A 72 -3.64 3.41 9.64
N SER A 73 -2.66 4.05 8.99
CA SER A 73 -1.43 3.36 8.58
C SER A 73 -0.23 4.27 8.81
N ASP A 74 0.84 3.71 9.33
CA ASP A 74 2.12 4.37 9.56
C ASP A 74 3.20 3.63 8.78
N LEU A 75 4.04 4.40 8.10
CA LEU A 75 5.14 3.85 7.31
C LEU A 75 6.44 4.54 7.69
N LEU A 76 7.48 3.76 7.92
CA LEU A 76 8.83 4.25 8.19
C LEU A 76 9.77 3.63 7.16
N GLY A 77 10.48 4.46 6.39
CA GLY A 77 11.46 4.01 5.39
C GLY A 77 12.84 4.58 5.68
N PHE A 78 13.86 3.73 5.57
CA PHE A 78 15.25 4.19 5.76
C PHE A 78 16.26 3.24 5.11
N PRO A 79 17.36 3.80 4.61
CA PRO A 79 18.48 2.98 4.12
C PRO A 79 19.28 2.42 5.29
N ILE A 80 19.72 1.17 5.17
CA ILE A 80 20.60 0.53 6.15
C ILE A 80 22.05 0.73 5.69
N GLN A 81 22.86 1.31 6.56
CA GLN A 81 24.23 1.68 6.25
C GLN A 81 25.21 0.53 6.54
N ASN A 82 26.43 0.67 6.05
CA ASN A 82 27.58 -0.22 6.32
C ASN A 82 27.45 -1.61 5.70
N PHE A 83 26.73 -1.72 4.59
CA PHE A 83 26.70 -2.94 3.78
C PHE A 83 27.39 -2.68 2.43
N SER A 84 27.93 -3.74 1.84
CA SER A 84 28.60 -3.67 0.53
C SER A 84 27.63 -3.34 -0.61
N ARG A 85 26.34 -3.58 -0.39
CA ARG A 85 25.27 -3.25 -1.34
C ARG A 85 24.25 -2.33 -0.67
N PRO A 86 23.59 -1.47 -1.43
CA PRO A 86 22.53 -0.65 -0.84
C PRO A 86 21.41 -1.55 -0.30
N LEU A 87 21.04 -1.34 0.94
CA LEU A 87 19.88 -1.99 1.58
C LEU A 87 18.93 -0.91 2.03
N ASN A 88 17.64 -1.14 1.82
CA ASN A 88 16.61 -0.24 2.28
C ASN A 88 15.51 -1.03 3.00
N LEU A 89 15.12 -0.57 4.18
CA LEU A 89 14.08 -1.19 4.97
C LEU A 89 12.87 -0.26 5.04
N ILE A 90 11.71 -0.82 4.82
CA ILE A 90 10.43 -0.13 5.01
C ILE A 90 9.61 -0.97 5.99
N ILE A 91 9.10 -0.30 7.02
CA ILE A 91 8.21 -0.88 8.04
C ILE A 91 6.85 -0.24 7.84
N ILE A 92 5.80 -1.03 7.77
CA ILE A 92 4.43 -0.57 7.59
C ILE A 92 3.60 -1.14 8.73
N HIS A 93 2.90 -0.29 9.44
CA HIS A 93 1.89 -0.68 10.41
C HIS A 93 0.54 -0.18 9.92
N GLU A 94 -0.46 -1.03 9.90
CA GLU A 94 -1.82 -0.66 9.51
C GLU A 94 -2.80 -1.26 10.51
N GLY A 95 -3.79 -0.45 10.92
CA GLY A 95 -4.77 -0.90 11.88
C GLY A 95 -6.16 -0.34 11.67
N ILE A 96 -7.14 -1.13 12.07
CA ILE A 96 -8.55 -0.75 12.18
C ILE A 96 -8.99 -1.14 13.58
N ASP A 97 -9.49 -0.17 14.32
CA ASP A 97 -9.99 -0.37 15.67
C ASP A 97 -11.52 -0.37 15.70
N GLN A 98 -12.07 -0.93 16.75
CA GLN A 98 -13.49 -0.88 17.04
C GLN A 98 -14.34 -1.43 15.90
N ILE A 99 -13.93 -2.56 15.31
CA ILE A 99 -14.74 -3.28 14.32
C ILE A 99 -15.88 -3.96 15.11
N PRO A 100 -17.16 -3.64 14.82
CA PRO A 100 -18.26 -4.22 15.59
C PRO A 100 -18.41 -5.72 15.32
N ASP A 101 -18.47 -6.50 16.38
CA ASP A 101 -18.75 -7.93 16.34
C ASP A 101 -20.23 -8.14 16.61
N THR A 102 -20.96 -8.41 15.54
CA THR A 102 -22.42 -8.55 15.58
C THR A 102 -22.89 -10.01 15.67
N ARG A 103 -21.96 -10.96 15.85
CA ARG A 103 -22.29 -12.40 15.81
C ARG A 103 -23.26 -12.83 16.91
N ASN A 104 -23.27 -12.12 18.04
CA ASN A 104 -24.03 -12.50 19.22
C ASN A 104 -25.16 -11.54 19.59
N ILE A 105 -25.43 -10.51 18.76
CA ILE A 105 -26.41 -9.49 19.09
C ILE A 105 -27.84 -9.88 18.69
N LEU A 106 -28.01 -10.82 17.76
CA LEU A 106 -29.34 -11.26 17.32
C LEU A 106 -29.99 -12.10 18.44
N LEU A 107 -31.18 -11.67 18.86
CA LEU A 107 -32.07 -12.45 19.70
C LEU A 107 -32.97 -13.26 18.75
N ASP A 108 -32.40 -14.39 18.29
CA ASP A 108 -32.97 -15.29 17.28
C ASP A 108 -33.96 -16.24 17.95
N PHE A 109 -35.11 -15.63 18.35
CA PHE A 109 -36.13 -16.26 19.16
C PHE A 109 -37.40 -16.59 18.35
N GLY A 110 -37.37 -16.40 17.05
CA GLY A 110 -38.47 -16.70 16.16
C GLY A 110 -39.65 -15.73 16.27
N LEU A 111 -40.75 -16.12 15.66
CA LEU A 111 -41.92 -15.26 15.49
C LEU A 111 -42.62 -14.85 16.80
N ASP A 112 -42.58 -15.73 17.81
CA ASP A 112 -43.20 -15.45 19.11
C ASP A 112 -42.28 -14.67 20.06
N GLY A 113 -40.98 -14.50 19.72
CA GLY A 113 -40.01 -13.75 20.50
C GLY A 113 -39.63 -14.40 21.83
N VAL A 114 -39.84 -15.71 21.98
CA VAL A 114 -39.56 -16.46 23.21
C VAL A 114 -38.57 -17.58 22.91
N PRO A 115 -37.37 -17.58 23.56
CA PRO A 115 -36.34 -18.59 23.25
C PRO A 115 -36.75 -20.00 23.63
N GLY A 116 -36.46 -20.96 22.78
CA GLY A 116 -36.60 -22.37 23.03
C GLY A 116 -37.99 -22.94 22.78
N THR A 117 -38.84 -22.24 22.07
CA THR A 117 -40.18 -22.71 21.70
C THR A 117 -40.20 -23.55 20.42
N GLY A 118 -39.16 -23.39 19.57
CA GLY A 118 -39.05 -24.10 18.30
C GLY A 118 -39.99 -23.62 17.23
N ASP A 119 -40.44 -22.38 17.33
CA ASP A 119 -41.34 -21.80 16.36
C ASP A 119 -40.65 -21.38 15.05
N ILE A 120 -41.40 -20.83 14.11
CA ILE A 120 -40.91 -20.45 12.81
C ILE A 120 -39.89 -19.32 12.96
N GLY A 121 -38.67 -19.54 12.42
CA GLY A 121 -37.61 -18.55 12.42
C GLY A 121 -36.54 -18.78 13.50
N GLU A 122 -36.92 -19.41 14.63
CA GLU A 122 -35.99 -19.58 15.75
C GLU A 122 -34.72 -20.34 15.37
N GLY A 123 -33.56 -19.73 15.65
CA GLY A 123 -32.25 -20.38 15.44
C GLY A 123 -31.78 -20.39 13.99
N ASN A 124 -32.38 -19.62 13.11
CA ASN A 124 -32.02 -19.61 11.68
C ASN A 124 -30.87 -18.65 11.32
N GLY A 125 -30.45 -17.78 12.25
CA GLY A 125 -29.34 -16.83 12.04
C GLY A 125 -29.71 -15.60 11.21
N THR A 126 -30.97 -15.38 10.94
CA THR A 126 -31.47 -14.25 10.12
C THR A 126 -32.39 -13.40 10.98
N LEU A 127 -32.33 -12.10 10.85
CA LEU A 127 -33.25 -11.20 11.57
C LEU A 127 -34.62 -11.23 10.89
N ASP A 128 -35.59 -11.89 11.50
CA ASP A 128 -36.94 -12.07 11.04
C ASP A 128 -37.89 -11.10 11.73
N GLU A 129 -39.16 -11.06 11.24
CA GLU A 129 -40.19 -10.23 11.84
C GLU A 129 -40.50 -10.70 13.27
N GLY A 130 -40.50 -9.77 14.24
CA GLY A 130 -40.67 -10.07 15.65
C GLY A 130 -39.38 -10.18 16.45
N GLU A 131 -38.27 -10.40 15.77
CA GLU A 131 -36.96 -10.50 16.42
C GLU A 131 -36.31 -9.13 16.61
N ARG A 132 -35.27 -9.08 17.43
CA ARG A 132 -34.58 -7.82 17.77
C ARG A 132 -33.12 -8.06 18.04
N LEU A 133 -32.39 -6.97 18.01
CA LEU A 133 -30.95 -6.95 18.30
C LEU A 133 -30.74 -6.49 19.75
N ASP A 134 -29.88 -7.20 20.45
CA ASP A 134 -29.45 -6.85 21.81
C ASP A 134 -28.15 -6.06 21.74
N GLU A 135 -28.25 -4.76 21.75
CA GLU A 135 -27.07 -3.88 21.62
C GLU A 135 -26.08 -4.02 22.79
N ASP A 136 -26.55 -4.49 23.95
CA ASP A 136 -25.67 -4.72 25.11
C ASP A 136 -24.69 -5.88 24.86
N LYS A 137 -24.97 -6.72 23.87
CA LYS A 137 -24.07 -7.83 23.46
C LYS A 137 -23.09 -7.41 22.37
N LEU A 138 -23.14 -6.18 21.92
CA LEU A 138 -22.21 -5.71 20.88
C LEU A 138 -20.78 -5.67 21.45
N ALA A 139 -19.92 -6.49 20.88
CA ALA A 139 -18.50 -6.51 21.21
C ALA A 139 -17.70 -5.85 20.10
N TYR A 140 -16.42 -5.62 20.32
CA TYR A 140 -15.55 -5.00 19.33
C TYR A 140 -14.23 -5.76 19.25
N PHE A 141 -13.68 -5.81 18.05
CA PHE A 141 -12.34 -6.37 17.83
C PHE A 141 -11.52 -5.40 16.98
N SER A 142 -10.26 -5.70 16.80
CA SER A 142 -9.36 -4.90 15.97
C SER A 142 -8.67 -5.77 14.92
N GLN A 143 -8.21 -5.11 13.86
CA GLN A 143 -7.33 -5.70 12.86
C GLN A 143 -5.99 -4.94 12.90
N ARG A 144 -4.88 -5.68 12.83
CA ARG A 144 -3.53 -5.11 12.78
C ARG A 144 -2.71 -5.84 11.73
N GLN A 145 -1.93 -5.08 10.98
CA GLN A 145 -0.96 -5.62 10.03
C GLN A 145 0.39 -4.95 10.27
N LEU A 146 1.45 -5.74 10.34
CA LEU A 146 2.83 -5.26 10.39
C LEU A 146 3.56 -5.83 9.18
N GLY A 147 3.92 -4.96 8.25
CA GLY A 147 4.65 -5.32 7.05
C GLY A 147 6.12 -4.88 7.14
N LEU A 148 7.02 -5.74 6.70
CA LEU A 148 8.44 -5.40 6.53
C LEU A 148 8.81 -5.63 5.07
N HIS A 149 9.50 -4.66 4.46
CA HIS A 149 9.97 -4.75 3.07
C HIS A 149 11.45 -4.40 3.06
N LEU A 150 12.30 -5.40 2.82
CA LEU A 150 13.75 -5.25 2.76
C LEU A 150 14.19 -5.40 1.31
N SER A 151 14.81 -4.36 0.76
CA SER A 151 15.18 -4.32 -0.65
C SER A 151 16.66 -3.99 -0.87
N THR A 152 17.16 -4.44 -2.01
CA THR A 152 18.52 -4.17 -2.47
C THR A 152 18.52 -4.00 -3.98
N SER A 153 19.57 -3.35 -4.51
CA SER A 153 19.74 -3.24 -5.96
C SER A 153 21.23 -3.24 -6.34
N TRP A 154 21.44 -3.42 -7.63
CA TRP A 154 22.79 -3.35 -8.24
C TRP A 154 22.67 -2.80 -9.65
N THR A 155 23.71 -2.08 -10.06
CA THR A 155 23.81 -1.53 -11.41
C THR A 155 24.37 -2.60 -12.35
N LYS A 156 23.74 -2.77 -13.51
CA LYS A 156 24.26 -3.59 -14.60
C LYS A 156 24.04 -2.85 -15.92
N ASP A 157 25.16 -2.38 -16.45
CA ASP A 157 25.13 -1.59 -17.69
C ASP A 157 24.20 -0.36 -17.54
N UNK A 158 23.08 -0.30 -18.14
CA UNK A 158 22.27 0.63 -18.14
C UNK A 158 21.24 0.54 -17.37
N PHE A 159 21.23 -0.43 -16.69
CA PHE A 159 20.06 -0.80 -15.90
C PHE A 159 20.40 -0.83 -14.42
N GLU A 160 19.44 -0.42 -13.58
CA GLU A 160 19.41 -0.78 -12.17
C GLU A 160 18.47 -1.98 -12.05
N VAL A 161 18.93 -3.03 -11.38
CA VAL A 161 18.13 -4.23 -11.10
C VAL A 161 17.98 -4.35 -9.59
N GLY A 162 16.79 -4.68 -9.12
CA GLY A 162 16.55 -4.78 -7.69
C GLY A 162 15.68 -5.97 -7.31
N MET A 163 15.79 -6.34 -6.04
CA MET A 163 14.92 -7.36 -5.44
C MET A 163 14.53 -6.95 -4.03
N ALA A 164 13.40 -7.45 -3.58
CA ALA A 164 12.95 -7.25 -2.22
C ALA A 164 12.32 -8.51 -1.67
N VAL A 165 12.51 -8.70 -0.37
CA VAL A 165 11.76 -9.69 0.42
C VAL A 165 10.78 -8.89 1.28
N LYS A 166 9.53 -9.32 1.33
CA LYS A 166 8.53 -8.72 2.19
C LYS A 166 7.89 -9.78 3.08
N THR A 167 7.61 -9.39 4.32
CA THR A 167 6.90 -10.25 5.27
C THR A 167 5.73 -9.49 5.84
N LEU A 168 4.66 -10.21 6.16
CA LEU A 168 3.46 -9.64 6.76
C LEU A 168 3.08 -10.45 7.99
N PHE A 169 2.82 -9.77 9.09
CA PHE A 169 2.19 -10.32 10.28
C PHE A 169 0.82 -9.67 10.40
N HIS A 170 -0.22 -10.48 10.44
CA HIS A 170 -1.60 -10.03 10.38
C HIS A 170 -2.38 -10.64 11.55
N SER A 171 -3.13 -9.81 12.26
CA SER A 171 -4.07 -10.29 13.28
C SER A 171 -5.43 -9.65 13.05
N ILE A 172 -6.49 -10.41 13.28
CA ILE A 172 -7.87 -9.95 13.20
C ILE A 172 -8.66 -10.66 14.30
N GLY A 173 -9.11 -9.89 15.30
CA GLY A 173 -9.71 -10.47 16.49
C GLY A 173 -8.74 -11.44 17.17
N GLU A 174 -9.16 -12.69 17.31
CA GLU A 174 -8.38 -13.75 17.94
C GLU A 174 -7.48 -14.51 16.94
N HIS A 175 -7.58 -14.21 15.64
CA HIS A 175 -6.88 -14.96 14.58
C HIS A 175 -5.62 -14.25 14.13
N SER A 176 -4.61 -15.05 13.78
CA SER A 176 -3.35 -14.49 13.29
C SER A 176 -2.83 -15.27 12.08
N ALA A 177 -2.05 -14.56 11.26
CA ALA A 177 -1.39 -15.13 10.09
C ALA A 177 -0.03 -14.46 9.89
N SER A 178 0.85 -15.16 9.19
CA SER A 178 2.11 -14.60 8.74
C SER A 178 2.35 -14.95 7.27
N GLY A 179 3.07 -14.08 6.58
CA GLY A 179 3.29 -14.27 5.15
C GLY A 179 4.66 -13.81 4.68
N ILE A 180 5.02 -14.29 3.49
CA ILE A 180 6.27 -13.94 2.83
C ILE A 180 6.04 -13.76 1.32
N GLY A 181 6.73 -12.79 0.72
CA GLY A 181 6.68 -12.52 -0.71
C GLY A 181 7.98 -11.95 -1.24
N LEU A 182 8.14 -11.98 -2.56
CA LEU A 182 9.32 -11.48 -3.26
C LEU A 182 8.90 -10.52 -4.37
N ASP A 183 9.63 -9.41 -4.50
CA ASP A 183 9.43 -8.45 -5.59
C ASP A 183 10.73 -8.26 -6.36
N PHE A 184 10.62 -8.02 -7.67
CA PHE A 184 11.74 -7.75 -8.57
C PHE A 184 11.48 -6.48 -9.35
N GLY A 185 12.56 -5.73 -9.63
CA GLY A 185 12.43 -4.48 -10.35
C GLY A 185 13.60 -4.17 -11.25
N VAL A 186 13.32 -3.39 -12.29
CA VAL A 186 14.32 -2.86 -13.22
C VAL A 186 14.01 -1.38 -13.47
N LEU A 187 15.06 -0.58 -13.52
CA LEU A 187 15.00 0.83 -13.91
C LEU A 187 16.03 1.13 -14.96
N ALA A 188 15.73 1.99 -15.90
CA ALA A 188 16.62 2.49 -16.94
C ALA A 188 16.32 3.95 -17.30
N UNK A 189 17.09 4.72 -17.80
CA UNK A 189 17.01 5.77 -18.21
C UNK A 189 17.28 5.87 -19.48
N PRO A 190 16.63 5.48 -20.50
CA PRO A 190 17.00 5.32 -21.90
C PRO A 190 17.14 6.62 -22.71
N TRP A 191 16.65 7.73 -22.24
CA TRP A 191 16.80 9.03 -22.89
C TRP A 191 16.98 10.14 -21.86
N LYS A 192 17.49 11.27 -22.29
CA LYS A 192 17.73 12.44 -21.43
C LYS A 192 16.46 12.84 -20.69
N ASN A 193 16.53 12.85 -19.37
CA ASN A 193 15.42 13.20 -18.46
C ASN A 193 14.25 12.20 -18.50
N GLY A 194 14.41 11.07 -19.15
CA GLY A 194 13.39 10.03 -19.23
C GLY A 194 13.78 8.74 -18.55
N ARG A 195 12.80 8.02 -18.08
CA ARG A 195 13.01 6.75 -17.38
C ARG A 195 11.98 5.69 -17.77
N UNK A 196 12.23 4.36 -17.74
CA UNK A 196 11.54 3.32 -17.88
C UNK A 196 11.71 2.57 -16.73
N GLY A 197 10.66 1.95 -16.25
CA GLY A 197 10.66 1.05 -15.09
C GLY A 197 9.74 -0.12 -15.25
N LEU A 198 10.14 -1.23 -14.66
CA LEU A 198 9.30 -2.44 -14.60
C LEU A 198 9.46 -3.03 -13.20
N THR A 199 8.34 -3.45 -12.61
CA THR A 199 8.33 -4.19 -11.35
C THR A 199 7.40 -5.40 -11.50
N ILE A 200 7.81 -6.54 -10.94
CA ILE A 200 6.97 -7.70 -10.74
C ILE A 200 6.86 -7.90 -9.23
N ARG A 201 5.68 -7.64 -8.70
CA ARG A 201 5.38 -7.88 -7.30
C ARG A 201 4.89 -9.32 -7.14
N ASP A 202 5.22 -9.89 -5.99
CA ASP A 202 4.82 -11.27 -5.66
C ASP A 202 5.24 -12.30 -6.71
N UNK A 203 6.41 -12.03 -7.13
CA UNK A 203 7.02 -12.75 -8.03
C UNK A 203 6.95 -14.15 -7.75
N THR A 204 6.78 -15.09 -8.20
CA THR A 204 6.44 -16.49 -8.03
C THR A 204 5.02 -16.67 -7.46
N THR A 205 4.79 -16.28 -6.29
CA THR A 205 3.52 -16.08 -5.56
C THR A 205 3.89 -15.63 -4.14
N SER A 206 3.01 -14.93 -3.47
CA SER A 206 3.16 -14.70 -2.04
C SER A 206 2.22 -15.60 -1.27
N TRP A 207 2.62 -15.97 -0.08
CA TRP A 207 1.87 -16.89 0.79
C TRP A 207 1.57 -16.21 2.11
N GLN A 208 0.36 -16.42 2.62
CA GLN A 208 -0.02 -16.07 3.98
C GLN A 208 -0.61 -17.31 4.63
N VAL A 209 -0.05 -17.68 5.77
CA VAL A 209 -0.43 -18.90 6.51
C VAL A 209 -1.09 -18.48 7.82
N TRP A 210 -2.34 -18.89 7.98
CA TRP A 210 -3.12 -18.67 9.19
C TRP A 210 -2.81 -19.74 10.25
N GLU A 211 -3.03 -19.42 11.50
CA GLU A 211 -2.80 -20.32 12.64
C GLU A 211 -3.55 -21.67 12.54
N ASN A 212 -4.70 -21.66 11.85
CA ASN A 212 -5.49 -22.87 11.62
C ASN A 212 -4.98 -23.72 10.45
N GLY A 213 -3.86 -23.33 9.83
CA GLY A 213 -3.24 -24.03 8.71
C GLY A 213 -3.77 -23.63 7.33
N THR A 214 -4.73 -22.71 7.26
CA THR A 214 -5.21 -22.18 5.96
C THR A 214 -4.08 -21.41 5.28
N VAL A 215 -3.89 -21.64 3.98
CA VAL A 215 -2.86 -20.95 3.17
C VAL A 215 -3.53 -20.12 2.09
N GLU A 216 -3.34 -18.82 2.16
CA GLU A 216 -3.74 -17.88 1.10
C GLU A 216 -2.57 -17.64 0.17
N ARG A 217 -2.84 -17.61 -1.13
CA ARG A 217 -1.85 -17.33 -2.18
C ARG A 217 -2.27 -16.09 -2.97
N PHE A 218 -1.30 -15.27 -3.31
CA PHE A 218 -1.55 -14.02 -4.04
C PHE A 218 -0.81 -14.07 -5.38
N LYS A 219 -1.52 -13.73 -6.45
CA LYS A 219 -0.98 -13.79 -7.80
C LYS A 219 -0.02 -12.62 -8.06
N PRO A 220 0.98 -12.84 -8.92
CA PRO A 220 1.88 -11.75 -9.30
C PRO A 220 1.17 -10.59 -9.99
N THR A 221 1.71 -9.39 -9.75
CA THR A 221 1.29 -8.16 -10.43
C THR A 221 2.50 -7.57 -11.15
N ALA A 222 2.36 -7.28 -12.44
CA ALA A 222 3.38 -6.60 -13.22
C ALA A 222 3.01 -5.12 -13.38
N ILE A 223 3.97 -4.23 -13.15
CA ILE A 223 3.77 -2.79 -13.31
C ILE A 223 4.89 -2.25 -14.17
N GLY A 224 4.53 -1.75 -15.35
CA GLY A 224 5.46 -1.10 -16.27
C GLY A 224 5.14 0.38 -16.37
N GLY A 225 6.15 1.22 -16.59
CA GLY A 225 5.87 2.64 -16.72
C GLY A 225 7.01 3.47 -17.24
N LEU A 226 6.65 4.69 -17.59
CA LEU A 226 7.54 5.70 -18.14
C LEU A 226 7.38 7.01 -17.37
N SER A 227 8.45 7.77 -17.30
CA SER A 227 8.38 9.15 -16.82
C SER A 227 9.31 10.05 -17.62
N HIS A 228 8.94 11.31 -17.69
CA HIS A 228 9.77 12.34 -18.32
C HIS A 228 9.75 13.61 -17.48
N THR A 229 10.91 14.25 -17.32
CA THR A 229 11.07 15.48 -16.56
C THR A 229 11.56 16.60 -17.49
N HIS A 230 10.86 17.70 -17.49
CA HIS A 230 11.25 18.91 -18.21
C HIS A 230 11.64 20.00 -17.21
N ARG A 231 12.83 20.57 -17.41
CA ARG A 231 13.31 21.73 -16.62
C ARG A 231 13.30 22.95 -17.52
N PHE A 232 12.65 24.00 -17.06
CA PHE A 232 12.61 25.25 -17.79
C PHE A 232 13.92 26.02 -17.55
N GLU A 233 14.52 26.55 -18.62
CA GLU A 233 15.81 27.26 -18.52
C GLU A 233 15.66 28.63 -17.87
N ASP A 234 14.56 29.32 -18.20
CA ASP A 234 14.33 30.70 -17.76
C ASP A 234 13.49 30.81 -16.48
N LEU A 235 13.00 29.67 -15.95
CA LEU A 235 12.16 29.65 -14.75
C LEU A 235 12.66 28.59 -13.79
N PRO A 236 12.64 28.83 -12.48
CA PRO A 236 13.01 27.81 -11.52
C PRO A 236 11.88 26.77 -11.38
N LEU A 237 11.43 26.23 -12.51
CA LEU A 237 10.28 25.31 -12.59
C LEU A 237 10.71 23.99 -13.27
N THR A 238 10.37 22.89 -12.62
CA THR A 238 10.55 21.55 -13.16
C THR A 238 9.19 20.88 -13.20
N ILE A 239 8.83 20.30 -14.35
CA ILE A 239 7.59 19.52 -14.49
C ILE A 239 7.94 18.08 -14.85
N SER A 240 7.34 17.12 -14.16
CA SER A 240 7.52 15.68 -14.44
C SER A 240 6.16 15.03 -14.67
N GLY A 241 6.05 14.29 -15.76
CA GLY A 241 4.90 13.46 -16.05
C GLY A 241 5.25 11.97 -15.94
N MET A 242 4.34 11.18 -15.42
CA MET A 242 4.54 9.73 -15.27
C MET A 242 3.26 8.95 -15.57
N VAL A 243 3.45 7.79 -16.19
CA VAL A 243 2.36 6.86 -16.49
C VAL A 243 2.82 5.45 -16.15
N ASN A 244 1.95 4.69 -15.45
CA ASN A 244 2.19 3.28 -15.20
C ASN A 244 0.98 2.46 -15.68
N ILE A 245 1.24 1.27 -16.20
CA ILE A 245 0.24 0.25 -16.49
C ILE A 245 0.42 -0.83 -15.43
N VAL A 246 -0.68 -1.19 -14.78
CA VAL A 246 -0.75 -2.22 -13.74
C VAL A 246 -1.50 -3.41 -14.33
N TRP A 247 -0.82 -4.53 -14.48
CA TRP A 247 -1.40 -5.76 -14.99
C TRP A 247 -1.42 -6.83 -13.90
N GLU A 248 -2.62 -7.25 -13.54
CA GLU A 248 -2.83 -8.28 -12.52
C GLU A 248 -3.10 -9.63 -13.22
N SER A 249 -2.41 -10.68 -12.77
CA SER A 249 -2.58 -12.00 -13.35
C SER A 249 -3.87 -12.71 -12.90
N GLY A 250 -4.75 -11.99 -12.19
CA GLY A 250 -6.03 -12.50 -11.70
C GLY A 250 -7.11 -12.70 -12.77
N GLY A 251 -6.86 -12.28 -13.99
CA GLY A 251 -7.86 -12.31 -15.07
C GLY A 251 -8.52 -10.93 -15.24
N LYS A 252 -9.58 -10.90 -16.01
CA LYS A 252 -10.32 -9.69 -16.36
C LYS A 252 -11.34 -9.34 -15.28
N SER A 253 -11.43 -8.06 -14.92
CA SER A 253 -12.49 -7.52 -14.06
C SER A 253 -13.34 -6.52 -14.85
N ILE A 254 -14.57 -6.31 -14.41
CA ILE A 254 -15.46 -5.32 -15.01
C ILE A 254 -14.94 -3.89 -14.77
N ASP A 255 -14.16 -3.73 -13.72
CA ASP A 255 -13.63 -2.43 -13.31
C ASP A 255 -12.27 -2.09 -13.93
N ASP A 256 -11.72 -2.97 -14.79
CA ASP A 256 -10.44 -2.71 -15.45
C ASP A 256 -10.58 -1.59 -16.49
N ASP A 257 -9.57 -0.71 -16.55
CA ASP A 257 -9.53 0.39 -17.54
C ASP A 257 -9.29 -0.12 -18.94
N ILE A 258 -8.53 -1.21 -19.08
CA ILE A 258 -8.09 -1.77 -20.36
C ILE A 258 -8.47 -3.26 -20.40
N HIS A 259 -9.17 -3.65 -21.43
CA HIS A 259 -9.62 -5.04 -21.62
C HIS A 259 -8.91 -5.64 -22.82
N LEU A 260 -8.15 -6.73 -22.61
CA LEU A 260 -7.41 -7.45 -23.64
C LEU A 260 -7.78 -8.95 -23.56
N ASP A 261 -8.77 -9.37 -24.31
CA ASP A 261 -9.32 -10.74 -24.28
C ASP A 261 -9.70 -11.15 -22.84
N ASN A 262 -8.93 -12.07 -22.25
CA ASN A 262 -9.14 -12.59 -20.91
C ASN A 262 -8.29 -11.87 -19.84
N HIS A 263 -7.64 -10.77 -20.22
CA HIS A 263 -6.78 -10.00 -19.31
C HIS A 263 -7.28 -8.57 -19.15
N GLY A 264 -7.15 -8.05 -17.95
CA GLY A 264 -7.43 -6.65 -17.66
C GLY A 264 -6.18 -5.94 -17.18
N ALA A 265 -6.16 -4.63 -17.39
CA ALA A 265 -5.09 -3.79 -16.85
C ALA A 265 -5.65 -2.43 -16.46
N ASN A 266 -4.99 -1.81 -15.50
CA ASN A 266 -5.34 -0.49 -15.02
C ASN A 266 -4.16 0.47 -15.22
N TYR A 267 -4.42 1.76 -15.25
CA TYR A 267 -3.35 2.73 -15.39
C TYR A 267 -3.31 3.71 -14.24
N ARG A 268 -2.10 4.21 -13.98
CA ARG A 268 -1.86 5.30 -13.02
C ARG A 268 -1.21 6.46 -13.75
N LEU A 269 -1.60 7.67 -13.38
CA LEU A 269 -1.04 8.90 -13.94
C LEU A 269 -0.55 9.80 -12.82
N GLY A 270 0.54 10.50 -13.08
CA GLY A 270 1.07 11.49 -12.15
C GLY A 270 1.64 12.70 -12.88
N LEU A 271 1.38 13.87 -12.35
CA LEU A 271 1.96 15.13 -12.79
C LEU A 271 2.52 15.87 -11.59
N ASN A 272 3.79 16.23 -11.62
CA ASN A 272 4.50 16.89 -10.54
C ASN A 272 5.15 18.16 -11.05
N GLY A 273 4.78 19.30 -10.49
CA GLY A 273 5.42 20.59 -10.76
C GLY A 273 6.19 21.03 -9.51
N VAL A 274 7.48 21.36 -9.66
CA VAL A 274 8.33 21.79 -8.55
C VAL A 274 8.90 23.18 -8.88
N TYR A 275 8.64 24.12 -8.00
CA TYR A 275 9.13 25.50 -8.12
C TYR A 275 10.27 25.74 -7.12
N ASP A 276 11.39 26.26 -7.62
CA ASP A 276 12.61 26.64 -6.87
C ASP A 276 13.15 25.47 -5.99
N ASN A 277 12.84 24.24 -6.35
CA ASN A 277 13.14 23.03 -5.56
C ASN A 277 12.57 23.09 -4.13
N LYS A 278 11.62 23.97 -3.87
CA LYS A 278 11.05 24.20 -2.53
C LYS A 278 9.58 23.86 -2.42
N ILE A 279 8.80 24.18 -3.46
CA ILE A 279 7.34 24.01 -3.44
C ILE A 279 6.97 23.05 -4.55
N ALA A 280 6.22 22.01 -4.23
CA ALA A 280 5.73 21.04 -5.21
C ALA A 280 4.21 21.02 -5.21
N LEU A 281 3.61 20.95 -6.39
CA LEU A 281 2.20 20.68 -6.60
C LEU A 281 2.07 19.40 -7.39
N ARG A 282 1.16 18.53 -6.98
CA ARG A 282 1.01 17.20 -7.57
C ARG A 282 -0.45 16.87 -7.83
N LEU A 283 -0.68 16.20 -8.95
CA LEU A 283 -1.99 15.67 -9.33
C LEU A 283 -1.78 14.24 -9.85
N GLY A 284 -2.75 13.40 -9.62
CA GLY A 284 -2.64 12.02 -10.09
C GLY A 284 -3.98 11.30 -10.19
N ARG A 285 -3.89 10.10 -10.76
CA ARG A 285 -4.98 9.12 -10.83
C ARG A 285 -4.40 7.76 -10.48
N ASN A 286 -5.01 7.09 -9.52
CA ASN A 286 -4.56 5.75 -9.14
C ASN A 286 -5.22 4.65 -9.99
N ALA A 287 -4.84 3.40 -9.77
CA ALA A 287 -5.29 2.25 -10.57
C ALA A 287 -6.79 1.95 -10.41
N ILE A 288 -7.43 2.41 -9.36
CA ILE A 288 -8.89 2.21 -9.17
C ILE A 288 -9.69 3.44 -9.60
N GLY A 289 -9.06 4.39 -10.30
CA GLY A 289 -9.74 5.55 -10.87
C GLY A 289 -9.87 6.75 -9.94
N SER A 290 -9.38 6.68 -8.70
CA SER A 290 -9.46 7.79 -7.75
C SER A 290 -8.54 8.94 -8.18
N THR A 291 -9.03 10.16 -8.03
CA THR A 291 -8.23 11.37 -8.22
C THR A 291 -7.42 11.64 -6.95
N THR A 292 -6.15 11.97 -7.14
CA THR A 292 -5.25 12.30 -6.05
C THR A 292 -4.61 13.66 -6.28
N GLY A 293 -4.20 14.31 -5.20
CA GLY A 293 -3.48 15.56 -5.29
C GLY A 293 -2.67 15.82 -4.04
N GLY A 294 -1.76 16.77 -4.12
CA GLY A 294 -0.94 17.08 -2.96
C GLY A 294 -0.01 18.27 -3.14
N ILE A 295 0.56 18.67 -2.02
CA ILE A 295 1.51 19.76 -1.95
C ILE A 295 2.75 19.29 -1.16
N GLY A 296 3.91 19.75 -1.59
CA GLY A 296 5.17 19.48 -0.89
C GLY A 296 5.93 20.76 -0.60
N LEU A 297 6.58 20.80 0.55
CA LEU A 297 7.48 21.87 0.96
C LEU A 297 8.83 21.25 1.29
N SER A 298 9.90 21.77 0.71
CA SER A 298 11.25 21.23 0.89
C SER A 298 12.22 22.31 1.37
N TRP A 299 13.03 21.91 2.33
CA TRP A 299 14.17 22.67 2.86
C TRP A 299 15.42 21.79 2.70
N GLU A 300 16.55 22.34 3.00
CA GLU A 300 17.85 21.65 2.82
C GLU A 300 17.88 20.23 3.44
N ASN A 301 17.35 20.08 4.65
CA ASN A 301 17.44 18.83 5.41
C ASN A 301 16.09 18.20 5.76
N LEU A 302 15.00 18.79 5.26
CA LEU A 302 13.65 18.44 5.67
C LEU A 302 12.70 18.62 4.49
N SER A 303 11.78 17.70 4.29
CA SER A 303 10.62 17.94 3.43
C SER A 303 9.35 17.45 4.10
N LEU A 304 8.28 18.20 3.88
CA LEU A 304 6.95 17.90 4.36
C LEU A 304 6.03 17.80 3.15
N ASP A 305 5.33 16.70 3.03
CA ASP A 305 4.38 16.47 1.94
C ASP A 305 3.01 16.13 2.52
N TYR A 306 1.99 16.68 1.89
CA TYR A 306 0.60 16.34 2.15
C TYR A 306 -0.04 15.84 0.87
N ALA A 307 -0.88 14.81 0.99
CA ALA A 307 -1.68 14.29 -0.11
C ALA A 307 -3.10 14.00 0.34
N PHE A 308 -4.00 14.08 -0.62
CA PHE A 308 -5.35 13.57 -0.47
C PHE A 308 -5.66 12.61 -1.61
N LEU A 309 -6.54 11.68 -1.33
CA LEU A 309 -7.07 10.74 -2.31
C LEU A 309 -8.59 10.80 -2.19
N ASN A 310 -9.25 11.16 -3.28
CA ASN A 310 -10.69 11.24 -3.36
C ASN A 310 -11.22 9.91 -3.89
N GLU A 311 -11.89 9.15 -3.04
CA GLU A 311 -12.39 7.83 -3.41
C GLU A 311 -13.43 7.95 -4.54
N PRO A 312 -13.61 6.90 -5.35
CA PRO A 312 -14.58 6.94 -6.45
C PRO A 312 -15.97 7.35 -5.98
N SER A 313 -16.65 8.11 -6.80
CA SER A 313 -18.02 8.62 -6.51
C SER A 313 -18.96 7.46 -6.19
N GLY A 314 -19.70 7.60 -5.10
CA GLY A 314 -20.68 6.60 -4.67
C GLY A 314 -20.12 5.52 -3.73
N SER A 315 -18.82 5.52 -3.45
CA SER A 315 -18.25 4.54 -2.52
C SER A 315 -18.66 4.79 -1.04
N GLY A 316 -18.97 6.04 -0.70
CA GLY A 316 -19.26 6.42 0.69
C GLY A 316 -18.04 6.43 1.61
N LEU A 317 -16.84 6.18 1.07
CA LEU A 317 -15.62 5.99 1.88
C LEU A 317 -14.90 7.30 2.23
N GLY A 318 -15.38 8.43 1.70
CA GLY A 318 -14.82 9.74 2.01
C GLY A 318 -13.48 10.02 1.34
N VAL A 319 -12.74 10.96 1.92
CA VAL A 319 -11.42 11.38 1.44
C VAL A 319 -10.35 10.80 2.36
N SER A 320 -9.29 10.26 1.77
CA SER A 320 -8.13 9.79 2.52
C SER A 320 -7.07 10.91 2.57
N HIS A 321 -6.39 11.03 3.69
CA HIS A 321 -5.39 12.06 3.96
C HIS A 321 -4.06 11.43 4.33
N MET A 322 -2.97 11.95 3.78
CA MET A 322 -1.62 11.45 4.04
C MET A 322 -0.67 12.62 4.33
N VAL A 323 0.17 12.43 5.33
CA VAL A 323 1.23 13.41 5.65
C VAL A 323 2.54 12.64 5.71
N SER A 324 3.57 13.16 5.04
CA SER A 324 4.90 12.57 5.07
C SER A 324 5.95 13.59 5.48
N LEU A 325 6.90 13.12 6.26
CA LEU A 325 8.06 13.87 6.69
C LEU A 325 9.31 13.12 6.23
N ALA A 326 10.15 13.76 5.45
CA ALA A 326 11.46 13.22 5.10
C ALA A 326 12.54 14.09 5.72
N VAL A 327 13.53 13.43 6.34
CA VAL A 327 14.56 14.12 7.13
C VAL A 327 15.93 13.52 6.80
N ASN A 328 16.94 14.38 6.75
CA ASN A 328 18.33 13.98 6.64
C ASN A 328 18.84 13.52 8.02
N SER A 329 19.06 12.22 8.19
CA SER A 329 19.47 11.64 9.50
C SER A 329 20.84 12.18 9.98
N LYS A 330 21.73 12.57 9.05
CA LYS A 330 23.01 13.18 9.40
C LYS A 330 22.80 14.53 10.10
N TRP A 331 21.84 15.30 9.62
CA TRP A 331 21.48 16.60 10.22
C TRP A 331 20.94 16.38 11.64
N ILE A 332 20.07 15.38 11.86
CA ILE A 332 19.54 15.05 13.19
C ILE A 332 20.71 14.72 14.14
N ARG A 333 21.62 13.83 13.71
CA ARG A 333 22.77 13.40 14.52
C ARG A 333 23.62 14.61 14.93
N GLN A 334 23.96 15.46 13.98
CA GLN A 334 24.76 16.67 14.23
C GLN A 334 24.07 17.64 15.19
N TYR A 335 22.74 17.68 15.18
CA TYR A 335 21.98 18.53 16.10
C TYR A 335 21.99 17.96 17.52
N VAL A 336 21.78 16.66 17.66
CA VAL A 336 21.78 15.97 18.97
C VAL A 336 23.16 16.03 19.64
N GLU A 337 24.24 15.89 18.85
CA GLU A 337 25.63 15.96 19.37
C GLU A 337 26.01 17.36 19.89
N LYS A 338 25.23 18.39 19.58
CA LYS A 338 25.44 19.77 20.04
C LYS A 338 24.64 20.11 21.31
N LEU A 339 23.69 19.26 21.72
CA LEU A 339 22.90 19.41 22.94
C LEU A 339 23.61 18.79 24.15
#